data_1678cca31a3801f32fc9c63b1f568488
#
_entry.id   1678cca31a3801f32fc9c63b1f568488
#
_cell.length_a   1.000
_cell.length_b   1.000
_cell.length_c   1.000
_cell.angle_alpha   90.00
_cell.angle_beta   90.00
_cell.angle_gamma   90.00
#
_symmetry.space_group_name_H-M   'P 1'
#
loop_
_entity.id
_entity.type
_entity.pdbx_description
1 polymer ?
#
loop_
_entity_poly.entity_id
_entity_poly.type
_entity_poly.pdbx_seq_one_letter_code
_entity_poly.pdbx_strand_id
1 'polypeptide(L)'
;MTRYQVIVANYEYDVWDLSIVLPEEGSKCYFDDDPNRPFKNACHGSERVDHCSALIKVLPDYEDVLFSHVTWAGAISMYRMYKAYDLRLHRSSRDASLIPGHKVAMSSYPGRFTSGDDFYITSARLAIQETTIAIWDESLNKNIKPQSVLQWARSALATRLARSAEEWVELYTLYNSGLYNNQWMVFDYNKFHKGRGMDDGAFWIFEQI
;
A
#
# COMPACT_ATOMS: atom_id res chain seq x y z
N MET A 1 8.52 18.25 -13.85
CA MET A 1 7.32 17.74 -13.16
C MET A 1 7.00 18.67 -12.00
N THR A 2 5.79 19.18 -11.91
CA THR A 2 5.35 20.04 -10.82
C THR A 2 5.02 19.22 -9.57
N ARG A 3 4.96 19.86 -8.37
CA ARG A 3 4.50 19.17 -7.14
C ARG A 3 3.11 18.53 -7.31
N TYR A 4 2.23 19.20 -8.03
CA TYR A 4 0.89 18.70 -8.34
C TYR A 4 0.96 17.40 -9.16
N GLN A 5 1.75 17.35 -10.21
CA GLN A 5 1.92 16.14 -11.03
C GLN A 5 2.51 14.96 -10.25
N VAL A 6 3.40 15.24 -9.27
CA VAL A 6 3.91 14.19 -8.37
C VAL A 6 2.81 13.63 -7.48
N ILE A 7 1.97 14.51 -6.91
CA ILE A 7 0.84 14.07 -6.08
C ILE A 7 -0.13 13.26 -6.92
N VAL A 8 -0.53 13.75 -8.09
CA VAL A 8 -1.45 13.05 -9.01
C VAL A 8 -0.94 11.65 -9.38
N ALA A 9 0.35 11.49 -9.64
CA ALA A 9 0.92 10.19 -9.96
C ALA A 9 0.90 9.17 -8.80
N ASN A 10 0.66 9.62 -7.56
CA ASN A 10 0.70 8.76 -6.38
C ASN A 10 -0.67 8.43 -5.78
N TYR A 11 -1.74 9.16 -6.13
CA TYR A 11 -3.07 8.89 -5.54
C TYR A 11 -4.03 8.14 -6.50
N GLU A 12 -3.53 7.55 -7.55
CA GLU A 12 -4.34 6.85 -8.57
C GLU A 12 -5.32 5.84 -7.95
N TYR A 13 -4.89 5.04 -7.01
CA TYR A 13 -5.75 4.03 -6.37
C TYR A 13 -6.81 4.64 -5.44
N ASP A 14 -6.46 5.73 -4.74
CA ASP A 14 -7.42 6.46 -3.92
C ASP A 14 -8.52 7.10 -4.79
N VAL A 15 -8.19 7.55 -6.01
CA VAL A 15 -9.14 8.21 -6.93
C VAL A 15 -10.22 7.25 -7.42
N TRP A 16 -9.89 5.98 -7.60
CA TRP A 16 -10.87 4.99 -8.02
C TRP A 16 -12.04 4.91 -7.03
N ASP A 17 -11.72 4.80 -5.76
CA ASP A 17 -12.74 4.70 -4.71
C ASP A 17 -13.40 6.06 -4.45
N LEU A 18 -12.68 7.18 -4.60
CA LEU A 18 -13.27 8.52 -4.53
C LEU A 18 -14.35 8.73 -5.56
N SER A 19 -14.23 8.14 -6.75
CA SER A 19 -15.24 8.27 -7.81
C SER A 19 -16.60 7.66 -7.41
N ILE A 20 -16.62 6.74 -6.44
CA ILE A 20 -17.85 6.12 -5.93
C ILE A 20 -18.65 7.11 -5.07
N VAL A 21 -17.96 7.99 -4.34
CA VAL A 21 -18.58 8.90 -3.36
C VAL A 21 -18.68 10.35 -3.83
N LEU A 22 -18.00 10.71 -4.91
CA LEU A 22 -18.09 12.04 -5.50
C LEU A 22 -19.35 12.15 -6.38
N PRO A 23 -20.06 13.30 -6.36
CA PRO A 23 -21.21 13.52 -7.25
C PRO A 23 -20.79 13.40 -8.72
N GLU A 24 -21.70 12.90 -9.56
CA GLU A 24 -21.46 12.69 -11.01
C GLU A 24 -20.93 13.93 -11.76
N GLU A 25 -21.30 15.12 -11.33
CA GLU A 25 -20.81 16.38 -11.92
C GLU A 25 -19.32 16.64 -11.72
N GLY A 26 -18.69 15.97 -10.73
CA GLY A 26 -17.25 16.05 -10.47
C GLY A 26 -16.45 14.84 -10.95
N SER A 27 -17.10 13.77 -11.33
CA SER A 27 -16.48 12.48 -11.67
C SER A 27 -16.04 12.35 -13.12
N LYS A 28 -15.57 13.43 -13.76
CA LYS A 28 -14.86 13.27 -15.03
C LYS A 28 -13.57 12.49 -14.74
N CYS A 29 -13.53 11.27 -15.23
CA CYS A 29 -12.29 10.48 -15.21
C CYS A 29 -11.18 11.27 -15.88
N TYR A 30 -10.15 11.61 -15.12
CA TYR A 30 -8.99 12.38 -15.58
C TYR A 30 -8.15 11.68 -16.67
N PHE A 31 -8.57 10.48 -17.10
CA PHE A 31 -7.86 9.66 -18.10
C PHE A 31 -8.66 9.38 -19.36
N ASP A 32 -9.84 9.97 -19.54
CA ASP A 32 -10.73 9.65 -20.67
C ASP A 32 -10.92 10.81 -21.65
N ASP A 33 -9.84 11.43 -22.09
CA ASP A 33 -9.85 12.36 -23.23
C ASP A 33 -9.61 11.67 -24.59
N ASP A 34 -9.43 10.33 -24.62
CA ASP A 34 -9.25 9.58 -25.86
C ASP A 34 -10.59 8.96 -26.33
N PRO A 35 -11.24 9.52 -27.37
CA PRO A 35 -12.51 9.01 -27.88
C PRO A 35 -12.41 7.60 -28.49
N ASN A 36 -11.18 7.08 -28.69
CA ASN A 36 -10.93 5.77 -29.30
C ASN A 36 -10.56 4.69 -28.28
N ARG A 37 -10.51 5.01 -26.99
CA ARG A 37 -10.23 3.99 -25.95
C ARG A 37 -11.41 3.04 -25.81
N PRO A 38 -11.15 1.70 -25.86
CA PRO A 38 -12.19 0.68 -25.72
C PRO A 38 -12.82 0.59 -24.32
N PHE A 39 -12.34 1.37 -23.35
CA PHE A 39 -12.74 1.33 -21.93
C PHE A 39 -13.48 2.61 -21.48
N LYS A 40 -14.43 3.09 -22.27
CA LYS A 40 -15.25 4.29 -21.93
C LYS A 40 -16.03 4.19 -20.62
N ASN A 41 -16.17 3.01 -20.03
CA ASN A 41 -17.01 2.77 -18.85
C ASN A 41 -16.21 2.43 -17.58
N ALA A 42 -14.89 2.63 -17.57
CA ALA A 42 -14.06 2.27 -16.42
C ALA A 42 -14.30 3.13 -15.16
N CYS A 43 -15.13 4.17 -15.26
CA CYS A 43 -15.38 5.12 -14.17
C CYS A 43 -16.75 5.05 -13.54
N HIS A 44 -17.67 4.29 -14.12
CA HIS A 44 -18.99 4.05 -13.55
C HIS A 44 -19.11 2.59 -13.12
N GLY A 45 -18.88 2.32 -11.84
CA GLY A 45 -19.29 1.06 -11.20
C GLY A 45 -18.73 -0.21 -11.80
N SER A 46 -17.63 -0.16 -12.57
CA SER A 46 -16.94 -1.39 -12.94
C SER A 46 -16.27 -1.94 -11.70
N GLU A 47 -16.63 -3.14 -11.34
CA GLU A 47 -15.92 -3.93 -10.33
C GLU A 47 -14.42 -3.73 -10.52
N ARG A 48 -13.73 -3.39 -9.42
CA ARG A 48 -12.28 -3.28 -9.41
C ARG A 48 -11.71 -4.61 -9.89
N VAL A 49 -11.12 -4.62 -11.09
CA VAL A 49 -10.60 -5.84 -11.71
C VAL A 49 -9.23 -6.20 -11.14
N ASP A 50 -8.61 -5.25 -10.44
CA ASP A 50 -7.29 -5.43 -9.86
C ASP A 50 -7.41 -6.23 -8.57
N HIS A 51 -6.77 -7.40 -8.57
CA HIS A 51 -6.67 -8.29 -7.43
C HIS A 51 -5.21 -8.69 -7.24
N CYS A 52 -4.90 -9.21 -6.06
CA CYS A 52 -3.58 -9.71 -5.76
C CYS A 52 -3.65 -11.11 -5.16
N SER A 53 -2.53 -11.83 -5.26
CA SER A 53 -2.32 -13.05 -4.50
C SER A 53 -1.04 -12.94 -3.71
N ALA A 54 -1.09 -13.31 -2.43
CA ALA A 54 0.05 -13.28 -1.54
C ALA A 54 0.31 -14.66 -0.96
N LEU A 55 1.58 -15.03 -0.83
CA LEU A 55 2.01 -16.25 -0.17
C LEU A 55 3.04 -15.89 0.90
N ILE A 56 2.81 -16.38 2.11
CA ILE A 56 3.77 -16.37 3.21
C ILE A 56 3.99 -17.83 3.61
N LYS A 57 5.22 -18.30 3.50
CA LYS A 57 5.57 -19.69 3.79
C LYS A 57 6.71 -19.77 4.78
N VAL A 58 6.40 -20.26 5.96
CA VAL A 58 7.43 -20.66 6.93
C VAL A 58 8.02 -21.99 6.49
N LEU A 59 9.34 -22.05 6.31
CA LEU A 59 10.03 -23.28 5.95
C LEU A 59 10.09 -24.26 7.14
N PRO A 60 10.22 -25.58 6.84
CA PRO A 60 10.39 -26.58 7.90
C PRO A 60 11.48 -26.19 8.89
N ASP A 61 11.32 -26.59 10.14
CA ASP A 61 12.27 -26.33 11.22
C ASP A 61 12.63 -24.84 11.42
N TYR A 62 11.73 -23.94 10.97
CA TYR A 62 11.94 -22.49 11.01
C TYR A 62 13.25 -22.06 10.34
N GLU A 63 13.60 -22.68 9.22
CA GLU A 63 14.82 -22.36 8.51
C GLU A 63 14.77 -20.94 7.94
N ASP A 64 13.61 -20.54 7.39
CA ASP A 64 13.36 -19.19 6.89
C ASP A 64 11.85 -18.94 6.70
N VAL A 65 11.50 -17.71 6.33
CA VAL A 65 10.14 -17.32 5.89
C VAL A 65 10.22 -16.73 4.49
N LEU A 66 9.48 -17.31 3.57
CA LEU A 66 9.41 -16.85 2.18
C LEU A 66 8.16 -15.99 1.97
N PHE A 67 8.33 -14.90 1.26
CA PHE A 67 7.26 -14.00 0.82
C PHE A 67 7.18 -14.00 -0.70
N SER A 68 5.96 -14.05 -1.23
CA SER A 68 5.69 -13.89 -2.64
C SER A 68 4.40 -13.10 -2.84
N HIS A 69 4.39 -12.24 -3.83
CA HIS A 69 3.24 -11.42 -4.19
C HIS A 69 3.05 -11.44 -5.70
N VAL A 70 1.80 -11.50 -6.14
CA VAL A 70 1.40 -11.42 -7.54
C VAL A 70 0.31 -10.36 -7.67
N THR A 71 0.61 -9.28 -8.39
CA THR A 71 -0.35 -8.24 -8.73
C THR A 71 -1.10 -8.65 -9.99
N TRP A 72 -2.43 -8.62 -9.92
CA TRP A 72 -3.31 -8.84 -11.05
C TRP A 72 -3.82 -7.47 -11.50
N ALA A 73 -3.31 -6.97 -12.59
CA ALA A 73 -3.61 -5.63 -13.07
C ALA A 73 -3.53 -5.55 -14.60
N GLY A 74 -3.93 -4.42 -15.15
CA GLY A 74 -3.89 -4.15 -16.59
C GLY A 74 -2.47 -4.19 -17.18
N ALA A 75 -2.35 -4.31 -18.50
CA ALA A 75 -1.08 -4.42 -19.20
C ALA A 75 -0.10 -3.25 -18.94
N ILE A 76 -0.61 -2.08 -18.56
CA ILE A 76 0.21 -0.93 -18.20
C ILE A 76 1.09 -1.20 -16.97
N SER A 77 0.70 -2.11 -16.08
CA SER A 77 1.48 -2.52 -14.92
C SER A 77 2.75 -3.31 -15.26
N MET A 78 2.94 -3.65 -16.54
CA MET A 78 4.17 -4.29 -17.01
C MET A 78 5.41 -3.38 -16.96
N TYR A 79 5.25 -2.07 -16.83
CA TYR A 79 6.35 -1.11 -16.62
C TYR A 79 6.90 -1.11 -15.18
N ARG A 80 6.68 -2.19 -14.46
CA ARG A 80 7.19 -2.41 -13.10
C ARG A 80 8.71 -2.31 -13.03
N MET A 81 9.20 -1.72 -11.97
CA MET A 81 10.61 -1.63 -11.66
C MET A 81 10.87 -1.96 -10.19
N TYR A 82 12.01 -2.57 -9.91
CA TYR A 82 12.48 -2.72 -8.55
C TYR A 82 13.14 -1.43 -8.08
N LYS A 83 12.72 -0.93 -6.91
CA LYS A 83 13.28 0.28 -6.30
C LYS A 83 13.91 -0.06 -4.95
N ALA A 84 15.08 0.50 -4.72
CA ALA A 84 15.75 0.48 -3.43
C ALA A 84 16.08 1.93 -3.04
N TYR A 85 15.45 2.42 -1.99
CA TYR A 85 15.68 3.75 -1.44
C TYR A 85 16.50 3.66 -0.16
N ASP A 86 17.52 4.49 -0.03
CA ASP A 86 18.21 4.80 1.23
C ASP A 86 18.02 6.29 1.52
N LEU A 87 16.95 6.62 2.24
CA LEU A 87 16.63 7.99 2.61
C LEU A 87 16.98 8.20 4.09
N ARG A 88 18.11 8.84 4.34
CA ARG A 88 18.62 9.10 5.68
C ARG A 88 17.85 10.21 6.38
N LEU A 89 16.56 9.98 6.57
CA LEU A 89 15.63 10.91 7.19
C LEU A 89 15.59 10.71 8.72
N HIS A 90 15.23 11.78 9.40
CA HIS A 90 15.00 11.85 10.85
C HIS A 90 13.55 12.20 11.13
N ARG A 91 13.00 11.80 12.28
CA ARG A 91 11.63 12.16 12.67
C ARG A 91 11.50 13.70 12.89
N SER A 92 12.54 14.32 13.35
CA SER A 92 12.60 15.77 13.51
C SER A 92 14.03 16.26 13.35
N SER A 93 14.22 17.57 13.22
CA SER A 93 15.55 18.20 13.18
C SER A 93 16.35 18.05 14.48
N ARG A 94 15.71 17.64 15.57
CA ARG A 94 16.33 17.44 16.89
C ARG A 94 16.68 15.98 17.16
N ASP A 95 16.21 15.04 16.32
CA ASP A 95 16.45 13.62 16.45
C ASP A 95 17.73 13.25 15.70
N ALA A 96 18.72 12.73 16.40
CA ALA A 96 19.96 12.27 15.77
C ALA A 96 19.84 10.87 15.12
N SER A 97 18.81 10.10 15.49
CA SER A 97 18.57 8.77 14.93
C SER A 97 17.85 8.82 13.60
N LEU A 98 18.21 7.90 12.70
CA LEU A 98 17.46 7.71 11.47
C LEU A 98 16.08 7.08 11.77
N ILE A 99 15.12 7.36 10.89
CA ILE A 99 13.84 6.63 10.92
C ILE A 99 14.08 5.13 10.71
N PRO A 100 13.28 4.23 11.31
CA PRO A 100 13.51 2.79 11.24
C PRO A 100 13.58 2.24 9.82
N GLY A 101 12.63 2.62 8.97
CA GLY A 101 12.56 2.28 7.54
C GLY A 101 13.31 3.28 6.65
N HIS A 102 14.52 3.72 7.03
CA HIS A 102 15.33 4.60 6.17
C HIS A 102 15.73 3.91 4.86
N LYS A 103 15.88 2.57 4.84
CA LYS A 103 15.99 1.79 3.62
C LYS A 103 14.69 1.04 3.38
N VAL A 104 14.20 1.13 2.15
CA VAL A 104 13.02 0.41 1.67
C VAL A 104 13.30 -0.13 0.28
N ALA A 105 13.13 -1.42 0.11
CA ALA A 105 13.12 -2.09 -1.18
C ALA A 105 11.68 -2.47 -1.53
N MET A 106 11.27 -2.24 -2.78
CA MET A 106 9.89 -2.48 -3.21
C MET A 106 9.82 -2.69 -4.73
N SER A 107 8.83 -3.44 -5.19
CA SER A 107 8.39 -3.37 -6.59
C SER A 107 7.56 -2.10 -6.76
N SER A 108 7.73 -1.37 -7.84
CA SER A 108 7.06 -0.08 -8.02
C SER A 108 7.04 0.34 -9.49
N TYR A 109 6.65 1.58 -9.73
CA TYR A 109 6.48 2.15 -11.06
C TYR A 109 7.15 3.53 -11.17
N PRO A 110 7.47 4.01 -12.39
CA PRO A 110 8.01 5.35 -12.58
C PRO A 110 7.15 6.43 -11.91
N GLY A 111 7.78 7.36 -11.19
CA GLY A 111 7.10 8.49 -10.55
C GLY A 111 6.36 8.20 -9.25
N ARG A 112 6.23 6.94 -8.82
CA ARG A 112 5.54 6.57 -7.56
C ARG A 112 6.51 6.54 -6.37
N PHE A 113 6.02 6.98 -5.21
CA PHE A 113 6.71 6.90 -3.93
C PHE A 113 6.40 5.63 -3.16
N THR A 114 5.28 4.99 -3.48
CA THR A 114 4.82 3.73 -2.92
C THR A 114 5.03 2.60 -3.91
N SER A 115 4.79 1.38 -3.47
CA SER A 115 4.94 0.21 -4.32
C SER A 115 3.94 0.23 -5.48
N GLY A 116 2.68 0.41 -5.21
CA GLY A 116 1.62 0.16 -6.19
C GLY A 116 1.31 -1.33 -6.38
N ASP A 117 2.29 -2.21 -6.15
CA ASP A 117 2.10 -3.65 -5.97
C ASP A 117 1.93 -4.02 -4.50
N ASP A 118 2.12 -3.04 -3.62
CA ASP A 118 2.06 -3.16 -2.18
C ASP A 118 2.89 -4.30 -1.60
N PHE A 119 4.16 -4.30 -2.03
CA PHE A 119 5.19 -5.21 -1.55
C PHE A 119 6.43 -4.44 -1.14
N TYR A 120 6.79 -4.51 0.16
CA TYR A 120 7.88 -3.75 0.75
C TYR A 120 8.75 -4.60 1.66
N ILE A 121 10.06 -4.33 1.65
CA ILE A 121 11.03 -4.84 2.62
C ILE A 121 11.80 -3.65 3.19
N THR A 122 11.91 -3.57 4.52
CA THR A 122 12.47 -2.38 5.18
C THR A 122 13.73 -2.69 6.00
N SER A 123 14.52 -1.63 6.28
CA SER A 123 15.66 -1.72 7.21
C SER A 123 15.23 -1.96 8.66
N ALA A 124 13.97 -1.74 9.01
CA ALA A 124 13.38 -2.15 10.29
C ALA A 124 13.17 -3.68 10.38
N ARG A 125 13.52 -4.44 9.34
CA ARG A 125 13.31 -5.88 9.22
C ARG A 125 11.82 -6.26 9.18
N LEU A 126 11.01 -5.41 8.53
CA LEU A 126 9.61 -5.70 8.23
C LEU A 126 9.48 -6.10 6.76
N ALA A 127 8.72 -7.15 6.49
CA ALA A 127 8.19 -7.49 5.17
C ALA A 127 6.69 -7.20 5.17
N ILE A 128 6.23 -6.43 4.20
CA ILE A 128 4.87 -5.91 4.13
C ILE A 128 4.32 -6.21 2.76
N GLN A 129 3.13 -6.79 2.71
CA GLN A 129 2.38 -7.00 1.47
C GLN A 129 0.88 -6.91 1.73
N GLU A 130 0.10 -6.76 0.68
CA GLU A 130 -1.35 -6.73 0.77
C GLU A 130 -2.03 -7.58 -0.30
N THR A 131 -3.32 -7.79 -0.13
CA THR A 131 -4.23 -8.25 -1.18
C THR A 131 -5.51 -7.44 -1.11
N THR A 132 -6.05 -7.06 -2.25
CA THR A 132 -7.26 -6.25 -2.33
C THR A 132 -8.47 -6.99 -1.77
N ILE A 133 -9.29 -6.30 -0.97
CA ILE A 133 -10.59 -6.79 -0.49
C ILE A 133 -11.73 -5.94 -1.07
N ALA A 134 -12.87 -6.57 -1.31
CA ALA A 134 -14.07 -5.88 -1.74
C ALA A 134 -14.88 -5.41 -0.52
N ILE A 135 -15.50 -4.24 -0.63
CA ILE A 135 -16.49 -3.76 0.33
C ILE A 135 -17.86 -4.16 -0.20
N TRP A 136 -18.52 -5.10 0.48
CA TRP A 136 -19.86 -5.58 0.11
C TRP A 136 -20.98 -4.73 0.71
N ASP A 137 -20.70 -4.01 1.79
CA ASP A 137 -21.65 -3.10 2.43
C ASP A 137 -21.39 -1.66 1.97
N GLU A 138 -22.06 -1.26 0.91
CA GLU A 138 -21.96 0.12 0.35
C GLU A 138 -22.30 1.21 1.38
N SER A 139 -23.04 0.86 2.44
CA SER A 139 -23.36 1.84 3.49
C SER A 139 -22.11 2.36 4.22
N LEU A 140 -21.00 1.64 4.16
CA LEU A 140 -19.72 2.03 4.74
C LEU A 140 -19.06 3.21 3.99
N ASN A 141 -19.43 3.45 2.73
CA ASN A 141 -18.94 4.58 1.93
C ASN A 141 -19.22 5.94 2.58
N LYS A 142 -20.23 6.03 3.43
CA LYS A 142 -20.52 7.24 4.24
C LYS A 142 -19.39 7.63 5.18
N ASN A 143 -18.48 6.71 5.49
CA ASN A 143 -17.34 6.95 6.36
C ASN A 143 -16.15 7.62 5.63
N ILE A 144 -16.16 7.63 4.30
CA ILE A 144 -15.14 8.31 3.49
C ILE A 144 -15.25 9.81 3.71
N LYS A 145 -14.17 10.45 4.15
CA LYS A 145 -14.15 11.87 4.50
C LYS A 145 -12.95 12.58 3.87
N PRO A 146 -13.15 13.82 3.40
CA PRO A 146 -12.04 14.63 2.84
C PRO A 146 -10.92 14.91 3.86
N GLN A 147 -11.25 14.94 5.17
CA GLN A 147 -10.32 15.21 6.27
C GLN A 147 -9.60 13.93 6.72
N SER A 148 -9.03 13.21 5.79
CA SER A 148 -8.28 11.98 6.01
C SER A 148 -6.95 12.03 5.28
N VAL A 149 -6.09 11.05 5.52
CA VAL A 149 -4.83 10.92 4.81
C VAL A 149 -4.98 9.81 3.79
N LEU A 150 -4.71 10.13 2.53
CA LEU A 150 -4.79 9.20 1.41
C LEU A 150 -3.90 7.97 1.65
N GLN A 151 -4.32 6.83 1.12
CA GLN A 151 -3.68 5.54 1.35
C GLN A 151 -2.18 5.56 1.02
N TRP A 152 -1.78 6.09 -0.13
CA TRP A 152 -0.38 6.14 -0.52
C TRP A 152 0.51 6.86 0.49
N ALA A 153 0.01 7.92 1.10
CA ALA A 153 0.76 8.65 2.12
C ALA A 153 0.84 7.86 3.44
N ARG A 154 -0.26 7.22 3.84
CA ARG A 154 -0.30 6.37 5.05
C ARG A 154 0.64 5.18 4.91
N SER A 155 0.61 4.45 3.78
CA SER A 155 1.51 3.32 3.54
C SER A 155 2.99 3.75 3.51
N ALA A 156 3.29 4.88 2.86
CA ALA A 156 4.65 5.42 2.83
C ALA A 156 5.15 5.81 4.23
N LEU A 157 4.32 6.43 5.06
CA LEU A 157 4.67 6.85 6.40
C LEU A 157 4.81 5.66 7.35
N ALA A 158 3.83 4.76 7.40
CA ALA A 158 3.88 3.57 8.26
C ALA A 158 5.11 2.71 7.94
N THR A 159 5.37 2.43 6.65
CA THR A 159 6.51 1.64 6.19
C THR A 159 7.86 2.23 6.59
N ARG A 160 7.95 3.57 6.71
CA ARG A 160 9.21 4.23 7.09
C ARG A 160 9.36 4.46 8.58
N LEU A 161 8.27 4.63 9.31
CA LEU A 161 8.32 5.03 10.72
C LEU A 161 8.19 3.86 11.69
N ALA A 162 7.62 2.73 11.28
CA ALA A 162 7.39 1.57 12.12
C ALA A 162 8.69 0.81 12.46
N ARG A 163 8.79 0.35 13.71
CA ARG A 163 9.84 -0.53 14.23
C ARG A 163 9.40 -1.99 14.35
N SER A 164 8.08 -2.22 14.40
CA SER A 164 7.47 -3.54 14.56
C SER A 164 6.24 -3.66 13.66
N ALA A 165 5.75 -4.89 13.47
CA ALA A 165 4.52 -5.13 12.73
C ALA A 165 3.32 -4.45 13.39
N GLU A 166 3.24 -4.48 14.73
CA GLU A 166 2.20 -3.81 15.51
C GLU A 166 2.23 -2.29 15.30
N GLU A 167 3.40 -1.64 15.46
CA GLU A 167 3.54 -0.20 15.22
C GLU A 167 3.19 0.19 13.77
N TRP A 168 3.44 -0.71 12.81
CA TRP A 168 3.04 -0.47 11.43
C TRP A 168 1.52 -0.38 11.29
N VAL A 169 0.79 -1.34 11.88
CA VAL A 169 -0.68 -1.35 11.88
C VAL A 169 -1.22 -0.11 12.58
N GLU A 170 -0.71 0.23 13.76
CA GLU A 170 -1.10 1.42 14.51
C GLU A 170 -0.93 2.70 13.68
N LEU A 171 0.24 2.90 13.06
CA LEU A 171 0.52 4.08 12.25
C LEU A 171 -0.35 4.13 10.99
N TYR A 172 -0.59 2.97 10.36
CA TYR A 172 -1.38 2.90 9.14
C TYR A 172 -2.86 3.18 9.37
N THR A 173 -3.40 2.85 10.54
CA THR A 173 -4.81 3.11 10.91
C THR A 173 -5.09 4.57 11.18
N LEU A 174 -4.07 5.38 11.51
CA LEU A 174 -4.26 6.80 11.77
C LEU A 174 -4.80 7.53 10.54
N TYR A 175 -5.86 8.31 10.75
CA TYR A 175 -6.48 9.13 9.71
C TYR A 175 -6.92 8.33 8.47
N ASN A 176 -7.45 7.13 8.70
CA ASN A 176 -7.94 6.27 7.63
C ASN A 176 -8.90 7.02 6.69
N SER A 177 -8.63 6.91 5.40
CA SER A 177 -9.45 7.54 4.35
C SER A 177 -10.71 6.74 4.00
N GLY A 178 -10.72 5.44 4.31
CA GLY A 178 -11.74 4.52 3.81
C GLY A 178 -11.59 4.17 2.32
N LEU A 179 -10.47 4.61 1.71
CA LEU A 179 -10.14 4.37 0.30
C LEU A 179 -9.08 3.29 0.18
N TYR A 180 -9.07 2.60 -0.96
CA TYR A 180 -8.12 1.54 -1.28
C TYR A 180 -8.04 0.50 -0.16
N ASN A 181 -9.19 -0.12 0.13
CA ASN A 181 -9.33 -1.07 1.22
C ASN A 181 -8.69 -2.42 0.87
N ASN A 182 -7.80 -2.86 1.72
CA ASN A 182 -6.96 -4.04 1.49
C ASN A 182 -6.81 -4.85 2.78
N GLN A 183 -6.47 -6.13 2.60
CA GLN A 183 -5.95 -6.97 3.67
C GLN A 183 -4.42 -6.87 3.66
N TRP A 184 -3.87 -6.20 4.67
CA TRP A 184 -2.43 -6.05 4.85
C TRP A 184 -1.84 -7.18 5.69
N MET A 185 -0.68 -7.63 5.30
CA MET A 185 0.10 -8.66 5.97
C MET A 185 1.47 -8.09 6.30
N VAL A 186 1.80 -8.01 7.59
CA VAL A 186 3.07 -7.45 8.07
C VAL A 186 3.80 -8.50 8.88
N PHE A 187 4.99 -8.86 8.46
CA PHE A 187 5.87 -9.79 9.14
C PHE A 187 7.07 -9.07 9.74
N ASP A 188 7.31 -9.32 11.02
CA ASP A 188 8.42 -8.76 11.79
C ASP A 188 9.53 -9.80 11.97
N TYR A 189 10.58 -9.69 11.16
CA TYR A 189 11.74 -10.58 11.25
C TYR A 189 12.57 -10.40 12.54
N ASN A 190 12.34 -9.36 13.34
CA ASN A 190 12.98 -9.22 14.63
C ASN A 190 12.44 -10.25 15.63
N LYS A 191 11.23 -10.77 15.38
CA LYS A 191 10.56 -11.79 16.18
C LYS A 191 10.66 -13.20 15.59
N PHE A 192 11.40 -13.37 14.50
CA PHE A 192 11.67 -14.67 13.88
C PHE A 192 13.05 -15.19 14.31
N HIS A 193 13.09 -16.41 14.83
CA HIS A 193 14.31 -17.06 15.33
C HIS A 193 14.58 -18.33 14.53
N LYS A 194 15.51 -18.22 13.58
CA LYS A 194 15.91 -19.35 12.73
C LYS A 194 16.19 -20.60 13.57
N GLY A 195 15.54 -21.72 13.22
CA GLY A 195 15.68 -23.01 13.89
C GLY A 195 15.00 -23.12 15.27
N ARG A 196 14.25 -22.10 15.71
CA ARG A 196 13.62 -22.09 17.03
C ARG A 196 12.14 -21.72 17.04
N GLY A 197 11.69 -20.87 16.10
CA GLY A 197 10.29 -20.45 16.03
C GLY A 197 10.12 -18.96 15.87
N MET A 198 8.98 -18.47 16.29
CA MET A 198 8.58 -17.06 16.23
C MET A 198 7.97 -16.64 17.56
N ASP A 199 8.25 -15.41 17.98
CA ASP A 199 7.59 -14.81 19.14
C ASP A 199 6.17 -14.34 18.75
N ASP A 200 5.32 -14.15 19.75
CA ASP A 200 3.99 -13.58 19.57
C ASP A 200 4.07 -12.19 18.89
N GLY A 201 3.17 -11.97 17.94
CA GLY A 201 3.12 -10.73 17.15
C GLY A 201 4.21 -10.63 16.09
N ALA A 202 4.88 -11.74 15.71
CA ALA A 202 5.78 -11.79 14.56
C ALA A 202 5.02 -11.56 13.24
N PHE A 203 3.73 -11.91 13.19
CA PHE A 203 2.90 -11.75 12.02
C PHE A 203 1.56 -11.09 12.37
N TRP A 204 1.21 -10.06 11.61
CA TRP A 204 -0.06 -9.33 11.72
C TRP A 204 -0.81 -9.37 10.40
N ILE A 205 -2.10 -9.65 10.48
CA ILE A 205 -3.05 -9.46 9.39
C ILE A 205 -3.98 -8.33 9.80
N PHE A 206 -4.17 -7.36 8.91
CA PHE A 206 -4.99 -6.20 9.16
C PHE A 206 -5.87 -5.92 7.93
N GLU A 207 -7.17 -5.82 8.14
CA GLU A 207 -8.14 -5.41 7.12
C GLU A 207 -8.63 -4.01 7.45
N GLN A 208 -8.56 -3.12 6.47
CA GLN A 208 -9.11 -1.78 6.60
C GLN A 208 -10.45 -1.68 5.86
N ILE A 209 -11.36 -0.96 6.43
CA ILE A 209 -12.64 -0.55 5.86
C ILE A 209 -12.85 0.92 6.15
#